data_5e651bc05e19f8e66476c2f332a55dd2
#
_entry.id   5e651bc05e19f8e66476c2f332a55dd2
#
_cell.length_a   1.000
_cell.length_b   1.000
_cell.length_c   1.000
_cell.angle_alpha   90.00
_cell.angle_beta   90.00
_cell.angle_gamma   90.00
#
_symmetry.space_group_name_H-M   'P 1'
#
loop_
_entity.id
_entity.type
_entity.pdbx_description
1 polymer ?
#
loop_
_entity_poly.entity_id
_entity_poly.type
_entity_poly.pdbx_seq_one_letter_code
_entity_poly.pdbx_strand_id
1 'polypeptide(L)'
;LHSPLLFLLGGISSILVTAVGAMCDQRSRVLPFGLSIATYPLAVLTAFGHGGVSGLIGNLLCGVAIYAIFAITNHLFRITGGADAVGAGDRRLVPAIATACGFHGTVYGMGAMCIAMLANYIPRYRAKEITLKSRVPMGPFLLVWLCTGVPLGCIM
;
A
#
# COMPACT_ATOMS: atom_id res chain seq x y z
N LEU A 1 -21.99 5.98 12.97
CA LEU A 1 -22.73 6.06 11.70
C LEU A 1 -21.88 5.42 10.60
N HIS A 2 -22.19 4.17 10.27
CA HIS A 2 -21.60 3.52 9.10
C HIS A 2 -22.25 4.05 7.84
N SER A 3 -21.48 4.51 6.88
CA SER A 3 -21.99 4.94 5.58
C SER A 3 -21.41 4.02 4.50
N PRO A 4 -22.12 2.95 4.13
CA PRO A 4 -21.62 1.99 3.15
C PRO A 4 -21.32 2.64 1.78
N LEU A 5 -22.05 3.70 1.45
CA LEU A 5 -21.80 4.48 0.23
C LEU A 5 -20.43 5.17 0.26
N LEU A 6 -20.07 5.82 1.37
CA LEU A 6 -18.77 6.49 1.49
C LEU A 6 -17.63 5.49 1.49
N PHE A 7 -17.83 4.33 2.14
CA PHE A 7 -16.85 3.24 2.11
C PHE A 7 -16.62 2.72 0.69
N LEU A 8 -17.69 2.42 -0.04
CA LEU A 8 -17.60 1.91 -1.41
C LEU A 8 -16.97 2.95 -2.37
N LEU A 9 -17.42 4.21 -2.30
CA LEU A 9 -16.87 5.27 -3.14
C LEU A 9 -15.39 5.50 -2.85
N GLY A 10 -15.02 5.60 -1.57
CA GLY A 10 -13.63 5.77 -1.16
C GLY A 10 -12.76 4.57 -1.56
N GLY A 11 -13.22 3.36 -1.29
CA GLY A 11 -12.50 2.12 -1.59
C GLY A 11 -12.27 1.92 -3.09
N ILE A 12 -13.33 2.02 -3.89
CA ILE A 12 -13.23 1.87 -5.36
C ILE A 12 -12.33 2.97 -5.94
N SER A 13 -12.50 4.22 -5.52
CA SER A 13 -11.68 5.33 -6.01
C SER A 13 -10.21 5.17 -5.62
N SER A 14 -9.92 4.69 -4.40
CA SER A 14 -8.56 4.37 -3.95
C SER A 14 -7.92 3.28 -4.81
N ILE A 15 -8.66 2.23 -5.13
CA ILE A 15 -8.19 1.14 -6.00
C ILE A 15 -7.90 1.67 -7.40
N LEU A 16 -8.79 2.48 -7.99
CA LEU A 16 -8.59 3.05 -9.32
C LEU A 16 -7.37 3.96 -9.39
N VAL A 17 -7.20 4.87 -8.43
CA VAL A 17 -6.03 5.78 -8.38
C VAL A 17 -4.74 4.98 -8.20
N THR A 18 -4.76 3.97 -7.33
CA THR A 18 -3.59 3.10 -7.11
C THR A 18 -3.28 2.25 -8.36
N ALA A 19 -4.30 1.77 -9.09
CA ALA A 19 -4.13 1.06 -10.34
C ALA A 19 -3.44 1.93 -11.41
N VAL A 20 -3.87 3.17 -11.56
CA VAL A 20 -3.20 4.13 -12.45
C VAL A 20 -1.75 4.36 -12.02
N GLY A 21 -1.51 4.52 -10.71
CA GLY A 21 -0.16 4.63 -10.14
C GLY A 21 0.71 3.40 -10.45
N ALA A 22 0.16 2.20 -10.30
CA ALA A 22 0.84 0.95 -10.60
C ALA A 22 1.20 0.83 -12.09
N MET A 23 0.32 1.26 -13.00
CA MET A 23 0.60 1.31 -14.44
C MET A 23 1.72 2.30 -14.76
N CYS A 24 1.73 3.47 -14.12
CA CYS A 24 2.81 4.44 -14.26
C CYS A 24 4.14 3.87 -13.74
N ASP A 25 4.12 3.23 -12.57
CA ASP A 25 5.31 2.62 -11.97
C ASP A 25 5.90 1.51 -12.85
N GLN A 26 5.05 0.68 -13.47
CA GLN A 26 5.52 -0.34 -14.42
C GLN A 26 6.18 0.24 -15.66
N ARG A 27 5.70 1.38 -16.17
CA ARG A 27 6.21 2.00 -17.40
C ARG A 27 7.44 2.87 -17.15
N SER A 28 7.39 3.73 -16.14
CA SER A 28 8.40 4.76 -15.88
C SER A 28 9.27 4.48 -14.65
N ARG A 29 8.92 3.47 -13.84
CA ARG A 29 9.52 3.17 -12.53
C ARG A 29 9.54 4.37 -11.58
N VAL A 30 8.58 5.28 -11.78
CA VAL A 30 8.38 6.47 -10.95
C VAL A 30 6.90 6.59 -10.64
N LEU A 31 6.56 6.57 -9.37
CA LEU A 31 5.19 6.82 -8.92
C LEU A 31 4.93 8.34 -8.92
N PRO A 32 3.95 8.84 -9.69
CA PRO A 32 3.65 10.27 -9.73
C PRO A 32 3.24 10.79 -8.35
N PHE A 33 3.87 11.89 -7.92
CA PHE A 33 3.62 12.50 -6.61
C PHE A 33 2.14 12.86 -6.41
N GLY A 34 1.49 13.40 -7.42
CA GLY A 34 0.07 13.76 -7.36
C GLY A 34 -0.86 12.58 -7.09
N LEU A 35 -0.58 11.41 -7.69
CA LEU A 35 -1.36 10.19 -7.44
C LEU A 35 -1.19 9.69 -6.02
N SER A 36 0.04 9.74 -5.48
CA SER A 36 0.29 9.35 -4.08
C SER A 36 -0.46 10.26 -3.09
N ILE A 37 -0.55 11.56 -3.36
CA ILE A 37 -1.30 12.49 -2.51
C ILE A 37 -2.80 12.29 -2.67
N ALA A 38 -3.30 12.03 -3.87
CA ALA A 38 -4.73 11.83 -4.12
C ALA A 38 -5.30 10.61 -3.38
N THR A 39 -4.48 9.63 -3.04
CA THR A 39 -4.93 8.46 -2.26
C THR A 39 -5.27 8.79 -0.81
N TYR A 40 -4.71 9.83 -0.21
CA TYR A 40 -4.96 10.16 1.20
C TYR A 40 -6.42 10.57 1.50
N PRO A 41 -7.03 11.55 0.79
CA PRO A 41 -8.43 11.89 1.04
C PRO A 41 -9.36 10.71 0.75
N LEU A 42 -9.03 9.86 -0.23
CA LEU A 42 -9.83 8.66 -0.53
C LEU A 42 -9.69 7.61 0.57
N ALA A 43 -8.51 7.43 1.14
CA ALA A 43 -8.28 6.55 2.28
C ALA A 43 -9.04 7.02 3.52
N VAL A 44 -9.03 8.33 3.80
CA VAL A 44 -9.82 8.94 4.89
C VAL A 44 -11.30 8.71 4.67
N LEU A 45 -11.81 8.89 3.45
CA LEU A 45 -13.21 8.66 3.10
C LEU A 45 -13.60 7.18 3.31
N THR A 46 -12.74 6.25 2.91
CA THR A 46 -12.92 4.80 3.12
C THR A 46 -12.97 4.47 4.60
N ALA A 47 -12.01 4.95 5.38
CA ALA A 47 -11.92 4.72 6.81
C ALA A 47 -13.11 5.29 7.59
N PHE A 48 -13.54 6.50 7.23
CA PHE A 48 -14.72 7.14 7.82
C PHE A 48 -16.01 6.40 7.48
N GLY A 49 -16.15 5.95 6.23
CA GLY A 49 -17.31 5.17 5.78
C GLY A 49 -17.45 3.84 6.51
N HIS A 50 -16.31 3.22 6.89
CA HIS A 50 -16.30 1.93 7.59
C HIS A 50 -16.73 2.04 9.06
N GLY A 51 -16.15 2.95 9.84
CA GLY A 51 -16.37 3.01 11.29
C GLY A 51 -16.71 4.40 11.85
N GLY A 52 -17.07 5.36 11.00
CA GLY A 52 -17.27 6.73 11.43
C GLY A 52 -15.99 7.34 12.01
N VAL A 53 -16.14 8.21 13.02
CA VAL A 53 -14.98 8.91 13.62
C VAL A 53 -14.04 7.95 14.36
N SER A 54 -14.58 6.98 15.08
CA SER A 54 -13.75 5.99 15.83
C SER A 54 -12.97 5.09 14.88
N GLY A 55 -13.58 4.59 13.81
CA GLY A 55 -12.92 3.82 12.77
C GLY A 55 -11.84 4.64 12.06
N LEU A 56 -12.13 5.90 11.76
CA LEU A 56 -11.15 6.80 11.16
C LEU A 56 -9.91 6.96 12.03
N ILE A 57 -10.07 7.20 13.33
CA ILE A 57 -8.95 7.36 14.25
C ILE A 57 -8.12 6.08 14.32
N GLY A 58 -8.76 4.91 14.46
CA GLY A 58 -8.07 3.62 14.48
C GLY A 58 -7.29 3.34 13.21
N ASN A 59 -7.89 3.62 12.06
CA ASN A 59 -7.26 3.41 10.77
C ASN A 59 -6.12 4.42 10.49
N LEU A 60 -6.24 5.66 10.93
CA LEU A 60 -5.15 6.65 10.86
C LEU A 60 -3.96 6.22 11.72
N LEU A 61 -4.21 5.72 12.94
CA LEU A 61 -3.15 5.19 13.79
C LEU A 61 -2.45 3.99 13.14
N CYS A 62 -3.20 3.11 12.48
CA CYS A 62 -2.64 2.02 11.69
C CYS A 62 -1.73 2.56 10.56
N GLY A 63 -2.19 3.54 9.80
CA GLY A 63 -1.39 4.19 8.74
C GLY A 63 -0.10 4.80 9.26
N VAL A 64 -0.16 5.50 10.40
CA VAL A 64 1.02 6.09 11.06
C VAL A 64 1.99 5.00 11.54
N ALA A 65 1.49 3.93 12.17
CA ALA A 65 2.31 2.82 12.64
C ALA A 65 3.05 2.14 11.48
N ILE A 66 2.36 1.85 10.38
CA ILE A 66 2.96 1.25 9.19
C ILE A 66 3.98 2.21 8.56
N TYR A 67 3.68 3.51 8.48
CA TYR A 67 4.66 4.49 8.02
C TYR A 67 5.93 4.48 8.88
N ALA A 68 5.79 4.44 10.21
CA ALA A 68 6.92 4.38 11.12
C ALA A 68 7.76 3.11 10.91
N ILE A 69 7.14 1.95 10.74
CA ILE A 69 7.82 0.68 10.44
C ILE A 69 8.64 0.80 9.15
N PHE A 70 8.03 1.30 8.07
CA PHE A 70 8.73 1.47 6.79
C PHE A 70 9.85 2.52 6.87
N ALA A 71 9.64 3.61 7.62
CA ALA A 71 10.66 4.65 7.83
C ALA A 71 11.86 4.11 8.61
N ILE A 72 11.61 3.35 9.69
CA ILE A 72 12.66 2.72 10.50
C ILE A 72 13.42 1.68 9.67
N THR A 73 12.70 0.82 8.95
CA THR A 73 13.31 -0.18 8.06
C THR A 73 14.22 0.50 7.04
N ASN A 74 13.73 1.55 6.38
CA ASN A 74 14.51 2.28 5.38
C ASN A 74 15.74 2.97 6.00
N HIS A 75 15.59 3.52 7.21
CA HIS A 75 16.71 4.12 7.95
C HIS A 75 17.79 3.09 8.30
N LEU A 76 17.39 1.91 8.78
CA LEU A 76 18.31 0.81 9.08
C LEU A 76 19.06 0.33 7.83
N PHE A 77 18.35 0.13 6.72
CA PHE A 77 18.99 -0.26 5.45
C PHE A 77 19.98 0.79 4.94
N ARG A 78 19.65 2.07 5.11
CA ARG A 78 20.54 3.17 4.73
C ARG A 78 21.83 3.20 5.55
N ILE A 79 21.75 2.90 6.84
CA ILE A 79 22.94 2.81 7.70
C ILE A 79 23.80 1.60 7.35
N THR A 80 23.17 0.46 7.05
CA THR A 80 23.90 -0.81 6.82
C THR A 80 24.34 -0.99 5.37
N GLY A 81 23.57 -0.53 4.40
CA GLY A 81 23.79 -0.78 2.97
C GLY A 81 24.00 0.45 2.09
N GLY A 82 23.82 1.67 2.65
CA GLY A 82 24.01 2.92 1.90
C GLY A 82 22.93 3.25 0.88
N ALA A 83 21.89 2.41 0.72
CA ALA A 83 20.80 2.60 -0.24
C ALA A 83 19.44 2.53 0.46
N ASP A 84 18.42 3.15 -0.14
CA ASP A 84 17.06 3.06 0.32
C ASP A 84 16.47 1.68 0.00
N ALA A 85 15.89 1.01 1.00
CA ALA A 85 15.22 -0.29 0.84
C ALA A 85 13.89 -0.15 0.08
N VAL A 86 13.19 0.95 0.31
CA VAL A 86 11.87 1.24 -0.27
C VAL A 86 11.90 2.56 -1.01
N GLY A 87 11.35 2.59 -2.21
CA GLY A 87 11.25 3.80 -3.02
C GLY A 87 10.49 4.93 -2.31
N ALA A 88 10.88 6.18 -2.58
CA ALA A 88 10.24 7.34 -1.96
C ALA A 88 8.75 7.46 -2.31
N GLY A 89 8.34 7.02 -3.51
CA GLY A 89 6.94 6.98 -3.95
C GLY A 89 6.13 5.97 -3.16
N ASP A 90 6.65 4.75 -3.04
CA ASP A 90 6.00 3.65 -2.32
C ASP A 90 5.82 3.99 -0.84
N ARG A 91 6.86 4.57 -0.21
CA ARG A 91 6.82 4.99 1.19
C ARG A 91 5.72 6.03 1.47
N ARG A 92 5.38 6.86 0.48
CA ARG A 92 4.27 7.83 0.60
C ARG A 92 2.91 7.17 0.43
N LEU A 93 2.81 6.17 -0.43
CA LEU A 93 1.54 5.49 -0.73
C LEU A 93 1.11 4.51 0.36
N VAL A 94 2.08 3.81 0.97
CA VAL A 94 1.86 2.78 1.99
C VAL A 94 0.98 3.23 3.17
N PRO A 95 1.19 4.39 3.82
CA PRO A 95 0.32 4.80 4.93
C PRO A 95 -1.11 5.08 4.50
N ALA A 96 -1.34 5.60 3.29
CA ALA A 96 -2.68 5.80 2.76
C ALA A 96 -3.39 4.45 2.54
N ILE A 97 -2.70 3.46 1.99
CA ILE A 97 -3.24 2.10 1.82
C ILE A 97 -3.59 1.48 3.18
N ALA A 98 -2.70 1.57 4.16
CA ALA A 98 -2.93 1.03 5.50
C ALA A 98 -4.12 1.73 6.19
N THR A 99 -4.27 3.05 6.02
CA THR A 99 -5.44 3.81 6.50
C THR A 99 -6.73 3.35 5.84
N ALA A 100 -6.73 3.10 4.53
CA ALA A 100 -7.92 2.62 3.82
C ALA A 100 -8.32 1.20 4.24
N CYS A 101 -7.35 0.32 4.50
CA CYS A 101 -7.56 -1.09 4.85
C CYS A 101 -7.90 -1.30 6.34
N GLY A 102 -7.48 -0.40 7.23
CA GLY A 102 -7.52 -0.62 8.68
C GLY A 102 -6.56 -1.72 9.13
N PHE A 103 -6.59 -2.07 10.42
CA PHE A 103 -5.62 -3.00 11.01
C PHE A 103 -5.70 -4.40 10.38
N HIS A 104 -6.88 -5.04 10.41
CA HIS A 104 -7.05 -6.39 9.88
C HIS A 104 -6.80 -6.45 8.38
N GLY A 105 -7.39 -5.52 7.62
CA GLY A 105 -7.16 -5.42 6.18
C GLY A 105 -5.71 -5.18 5.81
N THR A 106 -4.97 -4.43 6.62
CA THR A 106 -3.53 -4.21 6.44
C THR A 106 -2.73 -5.49 6.63
N VAL A 107 -3.02 -6.28 7.67
CA VAL A 107 -2.30 -7.55 7.92
C VAL A 107 -2.53 -8.55 6.78
N TYR A 108 -3.78 -8.76 6.38
CA TYR A 108 -4.11 -9.71 5.30
C TYR A 108 -3.63 -9.20 3.94
N GLY A 109 -3.84 -7.92 3.65
CA GLY A 109 -3.43 -7.33 2.38
C GLY A 109 -1.90 -7.31 2.21
N MET A 110 -1.16 -7.02 3.28
CA MET A 110 0.30 -7.09 3.27
C MET A 110 0.79 -8.54 3.10
N GLY A 111 0.11 -9.50 3.73
CA GLY A 111 0.38 -10.92 3.51
C GLY A 111 0.17 -11.34 2.05
N ALA A 112 -0.96 -10.95 1.45
CA ALA A 112 -1.24 -11.20 0.04
C ALA A 112 -0.22 -10.53 -0.89
N MET A 113 0.19 -9.30 -0.58
CA MET A 113 1.26 -8.59 -1.29
C MET A 113 2.58 -9.38 -1.23
N CYS A 114 2.99 -9.85 -0.06
CA CYS A 114 4.22 -10.64 0.10
C CYS A 114 4.17 -11.93 -0.71
N ILE A 115 3.04 -12.65 -0.69
CA ILE A 115 2.84 -13.87 -1.48
C ILE A 115 2.95 -13.56 -2.98
N ALA A 116 2.30 -12.51 -3.45
CA ALA A 116 2.37 -12.09 -4.86
C ALA A 116 3.80 -11.70 -5.27
N MET A 117 4.53 -11.01 -4.41
CA MET A 117 5.94 -10.68 -4.64
C MET A 117 6.79 -11.95 -4.75
N LEU A 118 6.67 -12.88 -3.81
CA LEU A 118 7.42 -14.13 -3.84
C LEU A 118 7.08 -14.96 -5.07
N ALA A 119 5.81 -15.09 -5.43
CA ALA A 119 5.35 -15.81 -6.60
C ALA A 119 5.92 -15.23 -7.91
N ASN A 120 6.12 -13.93 -7.98
CA ASN A 120 6.71 -13.26 -9.14
C ASN A 120 8.26 -13.34 -9.14
N TYR A 121 8.87 -13.18 -7.96
CA TYR A 121 10.33 -13.10 -7.82
C TYR A 121 11.02 -14.44 -7.92
N ILE A 122 10.50 -15.50 -7.30
CA ILE A 122 11.17 -16.80 -7.23
C ILE A 122 11.42 -17.39 -8.63
N PRO A 123 10.44 -17.43 -9.55
CA PRO A 123 10.68 -17.95 -10.90
C PRO A 123 11.72 -17.14 -11.66
N ARG A 124 11.64 -15.81 -11.60
CA ARG A 124 12.58 -14.92 -12.31
C ARG A 124 13.99 -14.97 -11.76
N TYR A 125 14.13 -15.14 -10.45
CA TYR A 125 15.43 -15.33 -9.82
C TYR A 125 16.05 -16.68 -10.24
N ARG A 126 15.25 -17.75 -10.25
CA ARG A 126 15.69 -19.07 -10.75
C ARG A 126 16.07 -19.05 -12.22
N ALA A 127 15.35 -18.29 -13.03
CA ALA A 127 15.67 -18.10 -14.45
C ALA A 127 16.87 -17.17 -14.69
N LYS A 128 17.49 -16.63 -13.63
CA LYS A 128 18.59 -15.64 -13.69
C LYS A 128 18.23 -14.34 -14.42
N GLU A 129 16.96 -14.04 -14.58
CA GLU A 129 16.47 -12.82 -15.23
C GLU A 129 16.65 -11.59 -14.32
N ILE A 130 16.64 -11.80 -13.00
CA ILE A 130 16.81 -10.76 -11.99
C ILE A 130 17.84 -11.18 -10.94
N THR A 131 18.46 -10.18 -10.34
CA THR A 131 19.40 -10.34 -9.22
C THR A 131 18.80 -9.71 -7.96
N LEU A 132 19.36 -10.01 -6.79
CA LEU A 132 18.94 -9.40 -5.51
C LEU A 132 19.08 -7.86 -5.49
N LYS A 133 19.86 -7.29 -6.41
CA LYS A 133 20.02 -5.83 -6.57
C LYS A 133 19.08 -5.23 -7.61
N SER A 134 18.27 -6.04 -8.30
CA SER A 134 17.34 -5.55 -9.31
C SER A 134 16.21 -4.76 -8.65
N ARG A 135 15.96 -3.55 -9.13
CA ARG A 135 14.80 -2.76 -8.69
C ARG A 135 13.54 -3.34 -9.31
N VAL A 136 12.56 -3.62 -8.46
CA VAL A 136 11.25 -4.13 -8.88
C VAL A 136 10.20 -3.06 -8.64
N PRO A 137 9.30 -2.83 -9.62
CA PRO A 137 8.20 -1.92 -9.44
C PRO A 137 7.26 -2.45 -8.33
N MET A 138 7.08 -1.69 -7.26
CA MET A 138 6.22 -2.09 -6.13
C MET A 138 4.74 -1.76 -6.35
N GLY A 139 4.43 -0.84 -7.24
CA GLY A 139 3.07 -0.38 -7.49
C GLY A 139 2.03 -1.50 -7.68
N PRO A 140 2.28 -2.52 -8.54
CA PRO A 140 1.35 -3.63 -8.70
C PRO A 140 1.10 -4.44 -7.43
N PHE A 141 2.11 -4.60 -6.59
CA PHE A 141 2.00 -5.34 -5.34
C PHE A 141 1.25 -4.53 -4.27
N LEU A 142 1.42 -3.21 -4.24
CA LEU A 142 0.62 -2.31 -3.41
C LEU A 142 -0.85 -2.32 -3.83
N LEU A 143 -1.13 -2.48 -5.13
CA LEU A 143 -2.50 -2.67 -5.63
C LEU A 143 -3.10 -3.99 -5.11
N VAL A 144 -2.34 -5.09 -5.10
CA VAL A 144 -2.78 -6.36 -4.52
C VAL A 144 -3.12 -6.18 -3.04
N TRP A 145 -2.26 -5.48 -2.29
CA TRP A 145 -2.55 -5.17 -0.88
C TRP A 145 -3.88 -4.43 -0.73
N LEU A 146 -4.10 -3.36 -1.49
CA LEU A 146 -5.33 -2.56 -1.40
C LEU A 146 -6.58 -3.36 -1.79
N CYS A 147 -6.51 -4.11 -2.90
CA CYS A 147 -7.63 -4.92 -3.40
C CYS A 147 -8.04 -6.04 -2.45
N THR A 148 -7.10 -6.60 -1.69
CA THR A 148 -7.39 -7.65 -0.70
C THR A 148 -7.70 -7.06 0.66
N GLY A 149 -7.01 -5.99 1.05
CA GLY A 149 -7.11 -5.40 2.38
C GLY A 149 -8.41 -4.64 2.62
N VAL A 150 -8.90 -3.88 1.66
CA VAL A 150 -10.14 -3.10 1.82
C VAL A 150 -11.36 -4.00 2.07
N PRO A 151 -11.63 -5.04 1.25
CA PRO A 151 -12.76 -5.94 1.51
C PRO A 151 -12.62 -6.71 2.82
N LEU A 152 -11.43 -7.24 3.13
CA LEU A 152 -11.21 -8.04 4.33
C LEU A 152 -11.25 -7.21 5.61
N GLY A 153 -10.82 -5.95 5.56
CA GLY A 153 -10.95 -5.03 6.67
C GLY A 153 -12.41 -4.74 7.05
N CYS A 154 -13.35 -4.94 6.11
CA CYS A 154 -14.78 -4.70 6.33
C CYS A 154 -15.50 -5.89 6.99
N ILE A 155 -14.98 -7.10 6.83
CA ILE A 155 -15.65 -8.34 7.27
C ILE A 155 -15.36 -8.64 8.76
N MET A 156 -14.31 -8.06 9.29
CA MET A 156 -13.84 -8.26 10.68
C MET A 156 -14.01 -7.01 11.53
#